data_de060330a20afda5af425ece84b81af1
#
_entry.id   de060330a20afda5af425ece84b81af1
#
_cell.length_a   1.000
_cell.length_b   1.000
_cell.length_c   1.000
_cell.angle_alpha   90.00
_cell.angle_beta   90.00
_cell.angle_gamma   90.00
#
_symmetry.space_group_name_H-M   'P 1'
#
loop_
_entity.id
_entity.type
_entity.pdbx_description
1 polymer ?
#
loop_
_entity_poly.entity_id
_entity_poly.type
_entity_poly.pdbx_seq_one_letter_code
_entity_poly.pdbx_strand_id
1 'polypeptide(L)'
;NGHEIDLQVSEIKKQITPIIKAYIDYKRSHRYIDYDDMLMIVASVLKQNKNLRERISSLYDHILIDEMQDTNPLQWMLLESFIDKCHLFCVGDDAQSIYAFRGADFKSIHSFANRVPNSEVYKLEENYRSTQEILDLSNWLLDISPIDYNKHLYANRGKGQKPIMQFV
;
A
#
# COMPACT_ATOMS: atom_id res chain seq x y z
N ASN A 1 3.50 18.00 22.70
CA ASN A 1 2.12 18.00 23.19
C ASN A 1 1.18 17.92 21.97
N GLY A 2 0.25 16.92 21.94
CA GLY A 2 -0.63 16.67 20.78
C GLY A 2 -1.43 17.90 20.35
N HIS A 3 -1.87 18.71 21.29
CA HIS A 3 -2.66 19.93 21.03
C HIS A 3 -1.87 21.02 20.26
N GLU A 4 -0.57 21.10 20.45
CA GLU A 4 0.30 22.08 19.77
C GLU A 4 0.54 21.67 18.29
N ILE A 5 0.65 20.37 18.07
CA ILE A 5 0.75 19.78 16.72
C ILE A 5 -0.55 20.01 15.94
N ASP A 6 -1.71 19.82 16.57
CA ASP A 6 -3.01 20.03 15.94
C ASP A 6 -3.24 21.49 15.55
N LEU A 7 -2.78 22.44 16.35
CA LEU A 7 -2.83 23.88 16.04
C LEU A 7 -1.93 24.23 14.85
N GLN A 8 -0.70 23.72 14.82
CA GLN A 8 0.23 23.93 13.70
C GLN A 8 -0.32 23.34 12.40
N VAL A 9 -0.87 22.12 12.44
CA VAL A 9 -1.50 21.48 11.28
C VAL A 9 -2.70 22.30 10.78
N SER A 10 -3.52 22.83 11.68
CA SER A 10 -4.66 23.68 11.33
C SER A 10 -4.23 24.98 10.64
N GLU A 11 -3.16 25.62 11.14
CA GLU A 11 -2.64 26.86 10.54
C GLU A 11 -2.04 26.59 9.14
N ILE A 12 -1.26 25.53 8.99
CA ILE A 12 -0.72 25.12 7.68
C ILE A 12 -1.85 24.83 6.69
N LYS A 13 -2.91 24.15 7.12
CA LYS A 13 -4.08 23.88 6.27
C LYS A 13 -4.73 25.17 5.77
N LYS A 14 -4.88 26.20 6.64
CA LYS A 14 -5.45 27.48 6.22
C LYS A 14 -4.60 28.18 5.15
N GLN A 15 -3.27 28.10 5.27
CA GLN A 15 -2.35 28.73 4.31
C GLN A 15 -2.32 27.96 2.97
N ILE A 16 -2.38 26.64 3.00
CA ILE A 16 -2.29 25.81 1.79
C ILE A 16 -3.61 25.75 1.03
N THR A 17 -4.76 25.81 1.73
CA THR A 17 -6.08 25.66 1.09
C THR A 17 -6.33 26.63 -0.08
N PRO A 18 -5.98 27.93 -0.02
CA PRO A 18 -6.13 28.83 -1.16
C PRO A 18 -5.26 28.45 -2.35
N ILE A 19 -4.05 27.94 -2.10
CA ILE A 19 -3.12 27.49 -3.14
C ILE A 19 -3.68 26.24 -3.84
N ILE A 20 -4.15 25.27 -3.08
CA ILE A 20 -4.80 24.06 -3.63
C ILE A 20 -6.01 24.44 -4.48
N LYS A 21 -6.84 25.36 -3.99
CA LYS A 21 -8.00 25.82 -4.74
C LYS A 21 -7.60 26.49 -6.06
N ALA A 22 -6.64 27.40 -6.04
CA ALA A 22 -6.13 28.07 -7.24
C ALA A 22 -5.55 27.04 -8.25
N TYR A 23 -4.83 26.04 -7.77
CA TYR A 23 -4.30 24.96 -8.59
C TYR A 23 -5.41 24.13 -9.27
N ILE A 24 -6.42 23.74 -8.50
CA ILE A 24 -7.57 22.99 -9.02
C ILE A 24 -8.34 23.83 -10.06
N ASP A 25 -8.58 25.11 -9.78
CA ASP A 25 -9.30 26.01 -10.69
C ASP A 25 -8.50 26.24 -11.99
N TYR A 26 -7.18 26.34 -11.88
CA TYR A 26 -6.28 26.43 -13.03
C TYR A 26 -6.36 25.15 -13.89
N LYS A 27 -6.25 23.98 -13.30
CA LYS A 27 -6.39 22.70 -14.03
C LYS A 27 -7.74 22.62 -14.77
N ARG A 28 -8.83 22.97 -14.08
CA ARG A 28 -10.18 22.92 -14.65
C ARG A 28 -10.34 23.89 -15.84
N SER A 29 -9.87 25.13 -15.71
CA SER A 29 -9.99 26.14 -16.75
C SER A 29 -9.19 25.80 -18.00
N HIS A 30 -8.05 25.09 -17.84
CA HIS A 30 -7.19 24.68 -18.94
C HIS A 30 -7.43 23.24 -19.40
N ARG A 31 -8.39 22.52 -18.77
CA ARG A 31 -8.66 21.09 -19.03
C ARG A 31 -7.41 20.20 -18.84
N TYR A 32 -6.61 20.53 -17.84
CA TYR A 32 -5.45 19.74 -17.45
C TYR A 32 -5.81 18.71 -16.39
N ILE A 33 -5.14 17.58 -16.43
CA ILE A 33 -5.18 16.52 -15.40
C ILE A 33 -3.75 16.19 -15.00
N ASP A 34 -3.54 15.90 -13.72
CA ASP A 34 -2.30 15.32 -13.22
C ASP A 34 -2.47 13.82 -12.94
N TYR A 35 -1.41 13.15 -12.45
CA TYR A 35 -1.43 11.72 -12.18
C TYR A 35 -2.46 11.31 -11.12
N ASP A 36 -2.63 12.14 -10.08
CA ASP A 36 -3.62 11.87 -9.04
C ASP A 36 -5.04 12.01 -9.58
N ASP A 37 -5.29 13.01 -10.45
CA ASP A 37 -6.57 13.16 -11.12
C ASP A 37 -6.93 11.94 -11.96
N MET A 38 -5.96 11.32 -12.65
CA MET A 38 -6.21 10.12 -13.45
C MET A 38 -6.79 9.00 -12.59
N LEU A 39 -6.17 8.71 -11.45
CA LEU A 39 -6.65 7.68 -10.53
C LEU A 39 -7.99 8.07 -9.91
N MET A 40 -8.13 9.32 -9.43
CA MET A 40 -9.35 9.82 -8.78
C MET A 40 -10.55 9.80 -9.72
N ILE A 41 -10.37 10.25 -10.96
CA ILE A 41 -11.45 10.28 -11.96
C ILE A 41 -11.90 8.84 -12.27
N VAL A 42 -10.96 7.94 -12.57
CA VAL A 42 -11.29 6.55 -12.88
C VAL A 42 -11.98 5.87 -11.72
N ALA A 43 -11.43 5.95 -10.51
CA ALA A 43 -12.03 5.34 -9.33
C ALA A 43 -13.44 5.91 -9.05
N SER A 44 -13.62 7.23 -9.18
CA SER A 44 -14.92 7.89 -9.00
C SER A 44 -15.94 7.45 -10.04
N VAL A 45 -15.54 7.41 -11.31
CA VAL A 45 -16.43 6.99 -12.41
C VAL A 45 -16.83 5.53 -12.25
N LEU A 46 -15.91 4.64 -11.92
CA LEU A 46 -16.22 3.22 -11.68
C LEU A 46 -17.14 3.02 -10.47
N LYS A 47 -16.95 3.82 -9.42
CA LYS A 47 -17.83 3.80 -8.25
C LYS A 47 -19.26 4.25 -8.57
N GLN A 48 -19.42 5.28 -9.37
CA GLN A 48 -20.73 5.90 -9.68
C GLN A 48 -21.46 5.21 -10.83
N ASN A 49 -20.75 4.63 -11.80
CA ASN A 49 -21.32 4.03 -13.00
C ASN A 49 -21.20 2.49 -12.97
N LYS A 50 -22.26 1.85 -12.46
CA LYS A 50 -22.33 0.39 -12.35
C LYS A 50 -22.13 -0.31 -13.71
N ASN A 51 -22.76 0.18 -14.78
CA ASN A 51 -22.68 -0.44 -16.11
C ASN A 51 -21.23 -0.39 -16.65
N LEU A 52 -20.54 0.75 -16.46
CA LEU A 52 -19.14 0.87 -16.88
C LEU A 52 -18.25 -0.04 -16.04
N ARG A 53 -18.45 -0.08 -14.72
CA ARG A 53 -17.73 -0.98 -13.83
C ARG A 53 -17.88 -2.44 -14.26
N GLU A 54 -19.11 -2.90 -14.50
CA GLU A 54 -19.38 -4.28 -14.95
C GLU A 54 -18.73 -4.59 -16.29
N ARG A 55 -18.76 -3.65 -17.24
CA ARG A 55 -18.09 -3.82 -18.53
C ARG A 55 -16.57 -3.93 -18.40
N ILE A 56 -15.95 -3.08 -17.59
CA ILE A 56 -14.49 -3.10 -17.43
C ILE A 56 -14.05 -4.34 -16.63
N SER A 57 -14.74 -4.67 -15.54
CA SER A 57 -14.38 -5.85 -14.75
C SER A 57 -14.60 -7.16 -15.51
N SER A 58 -15.55 -7.21 -16.47
CA SER A 58 -15.75 -8.38 -17.34
C SER A 58 -14.64 -8.60 -18.38
N LEU A 59 -13.71 -7.67 -18.53
CA LEU A 59 -12.56 -7.84 -19.43
C LEU A 59 -11.45 -8.69 -18.80
N TYR A 60 -11.51 -8.92 -17.50
CA TYR A 60 -10.46 -9.60 -16.75
C TYR A 60 -11.08 -10.67 -15.83
N ASP A 61 -10.51 -11.86 -15.85
CA ASP A 61 -10.85 -12.92 -14.90
C ASP A 61 -10.01 -12.80 -13.62
N HIS A 62 -8.76 -12.36 -13.76
CA HIS A 62 -7.80 -12.27 -12.68
C HIS A 62 -7.11 -10.90 -12.68
N ILE A 63 -6.88 -10.37 -11.48
CA ILE A 63 -6.06 -9.18 -11.24
C ILE A 63 -4.94 -9.57 -10.27
N LEU A 64 -3.72 -9.37 -10.71
CA LEU A 64 -2.52 -9.64 -9.92
C LEU A 64 -1.94 -8.32 -9.42
N ILE A 65 -1.70 -8.24 -8.13
CA ILE A 65 -1.17 -7.05 -7.45
C ILE A 65 0.14 -7.45 -6.78
N ASP A 66 1.20 -6.78 -7.18
CA ASP A 66 2.52 -6.91 -6.56
C ASP A 66 2.78 -5.73 -5.61
N GLU A 67 3.66 -5.93 -4.65
CA GLU A 67 4.04 -4.91 -3.64
C GLU A 67 2.81 -4.28 -2.94
N MET A 68 1.87 -5.13 -2.57
CA MET A 68 0.58 -4.70 -2.02
C MET A 68 0.71 -3.79 -0.80
N GLN A 69 1.78 -3.90 0.00
CA GLN A 69 2.04 -3.06 1.16
C GLN A 69 2.19 -1.57 0.81
N ASP A 70 2.50 -1.26 -0.46
CA ASP A 70 2.69 0.11 -0.94
C ASP A 70 1.41 0.71 -1.54
N THR A 71 0.32 -0.05 -1.52
CA THR A 71 -0.97 0.38 -2.07
C THR A 71 -1.58 1.50 -1.21
N ASN A 72 -1.88 2.64 -1.83
CA ASN A 72 -2.53 3.75 -1.17
C ASN A 72 -4.08 3.63 -1.20
N PRO A 73 -4.81 4.42 -0.38
CA PRO A 73 -6.28 4.35 -0.32
C PRO A 73 -6.99 4.60 -1.65
N LEU A 74 -6.41 5.42 -2.53
CA LEU A 74 -6.99 5.71 -3.85
C LEU A 74 -6.87 4.51 -4.80
N GLN A 75 -5.72 3.83 -4.77
CA GLN A 75 -5.53 2.59 -5.52
C GLN A 75 -6.46 1.49 -5.00
N TRP A 76 -6.66 1.41 -3.67
CA TRP A 76 -7.65 0.51 -3.08
C TRP A 76 -9.06 0.78 -3.59
N MET A 77 -9.49 2.04 -3.62
CA MET A 77 -10.82 2.42 -4.13
C MET A 77 -11.01 1.99 -5.59
N LEU A 78 -9.94 1.99 -6.37
CA LEU A 78 -9.95 1.45 -7.73
C LEU A 78 -10.13 -0.07 -7.72
N LEU A 79 -9.34 -0.80 -6.92
CA LEU A 79 -9.38 -2.26 -6.81
C LEU A 79 -10.74 -2.78 -6.31
N GLU A 80 -11.36 -2.09 -5.37
CA GLU A 80 -12.71 -2.41 -4.86
C GLU A 80 -13.75 -2.49 -5.99
N SER A 81 -13.52 -1.81 -7.10
CA SER A 81 -14.41 -1.88 -8.26
C SER A 81 -14.38 -3.22 -8.99
N PHE A 82 -13.41 -4.08 -8.70
CA PHE A 82 -13.20 -5.37 -9.38
C PHE A 82 -13.48 -6.59 -8.49
N ILE A 83 -13.56 -6.42 -7.17
CA ILE A 83 -13.69 -7.53 -6.20
C ILE A 83 -14.86 -8.46 -6.51
N ASP A 84 -15.98 -7.92 -6.96
CA ASP A 84 -17.20 -8.71 -7.22
C ASP A 84 -17.10 -9.60 -8.47
N LYS A 85 -16.16 -9.37 -9.38
CA LYS A 85 -16.11 -10.00 -10.70
C LYS A 85 -14.79 -10.69 -11.02
N CYS A 86 -13.71 -10.24 -10.43
CA CYS A 86 -12.37 -10.73 -10.72
C CYS A 86 -11.79 -11.47 -9.52
N HIS A 87 -10.98 -12.47 -9.79
CA HIS A 87 -10.15 -13.10 -8.76
C HIS A 87 -8.94 -12.20 -8.50
N LEU A 88 -8.79 -11.74 -7.26
CA LEU A 88 -7.63 -10.95 -6.86
C LEU A 88 -6.53 -11.89 -6.34
N PHE A 89 -5.33 -11.73 -6.85
CA PHE A 89 -4.12 -12.36 -6.32
C PHE A 89 -3.12 -11.29 -5.94
N CYS A 90 -2.85 -11.17 -4.64
CA CYS A 90 -2.04 -10.10 -4.09
C CYS A 90 -0.79 -10.66 -3.45
N VAL A 91 0.35 -10.06 -3.74
CA VAL A 91 1.65 -10.39 -3.13
C VAL A 91 2.18 -9.14 -2.44
N GLY A 92 2.76 -9.31 -1.28
CA GLY A 92 3.37 -8.21 -0.54
C GLY A 92 4.07 -8.67 0.73
N ASP A 93 4.84 -7.78 1.31
CA ASP A 93 5.55 -7.99 2.56
C ASP A 93 5.27 -6.81 3.50
N ASP A 94 4.49 -7.05 4.54
CA ASP A 94 4.10 -6.04 5.52
C ASP A 94 5.29 -5.40 6.25
N ALA A 95 6.38 -6.14 6.45
CA ALA A 95 7.61 -5.62 7.04
C ALA A 95 8.40 -4.67 6.11
N GLN A 96 8.07 -4.66 4.81
CA GLN A 96 8.66 -3.75 3.82
C GLN A 96 7.82 -2.49 3.57
N SER A 97 6.74 -2.26 4.31
CA SER A 97 5.88 -1.07 4.17
C SER A 97 6.58 0.19 4.69
N ILE A 98 7.48 0.76 3.90
CA ILE A 98 8.27 1.96 4.26
C ILE A 98 7.78 3.24 3.56
N TYR A 99 6.76 3.15 2.72
CA TYR A 99 6.24 4.27 1.93
C TYR A 99 5.02 4.96 2.53
N ALA A 100 4.84 4.91 3.85
CA ALA A 100 3.76 5.62 4.54
C ALA A 100 3.75 7.14 4.22
N PHE A 101 4.91 7.75 3.99
CA PHE A 101 5.05 9.16 3.58
C PHE A 101 4.46 9.45 2.18
N ARG A 102 4.26 8.43 1.35
CA ARG A 102 3.56 8.51 0.05
C ARG A 102 2.08 8.14 0.16
N GLY A 103 1.57 8.00 1.38
CA GLY A 103 0.18 7.63 1.64
C GLY A 103 -0.09 6.12 1.55
N ALA A 104 0.95 5.27 1.50
CA ALA A 104 0.76 3.83 1.65
C ALA A 104 0.10 3.55 3.02
N ASP A 105 -0.92 2.70 2.99
CA ASP A 105 -1.62 2.30 4.21
C ASP A 105 -1.04 0.96 4.69
N PHE A 106 -0.23 1.01 5.73
CA PHE A 106 0.33 -0.18 6.40
C PHE A 106 -0.76 -1.24 6.70
N LYS A 107 -1.97 -0.79 7.00
CA LYS A 107 -3.10 -1.68 7.28
C LYS A 107 -3.62 -2.42 6.04
N SER A 108 -3.17 -2.07 4.85
CA SER A 108 -3.67 -2.63 3.59
C SER A 108 -3.54 -4.15 3.54
N ILE A 109 -2.37 -4.71 3.89
CA ILE A 109 -2.17 -6.16 3.95
C ILE A 109 -2.99 -6.78 5.07
N HIS A 110 -2.92 -6.24 6.29
CA HIS A 110 -3.65 -6.78 7.44
C HIS A 110 -5.16 -6.72 7.29
N SER A 111 -5.68 -5.73 6.55
CA SER A 111 -7.12 -5.60 6.29
C SER A 111 -7.60 -6.34 5.04
N PHE A 112 -6.71 -7.00 4.31
CA PHE A 112 -7.05 -7.65 3.03
C PHE A 112 -8.20 -8.64 3.16
N ALA A 113 -8.12 -9.57 4.10
CA ALA A 113 -9.16 -10.57 4.34
C ALA A 113 -10.51 -9.95 4.73
N ASN A 114 -10.52 -8.76 5.35
CA ASN A 114 -11.75 -8.03 5.67
C ASN A 114 -12.33 -7.29 4.46
N ARG A 115 -11.49 -6.90 3.50
CA ARG A 115 -11.90 -6.17 2.29
C ARG A 115 -12.28 -7.10 1.15
N VAL A 116 -11.65 -8.27 1.08
CA VAL A 116 -11.87 -9.27 0.01
C VAL A 116 -12.50 -10.52 0.62
N PRO A 117 -13.83 -10.69 0.51
CA PRO A 117 -14.51 -11.86 1.06
C PRO A 117 -13.98 -13.17 0.48
N ASN A 118 -13.93 -14.21 1.33
CA ASN A 118 -13.47 -15.55 0.97
C ASN A 118 -12.02 -15.61 0.48
N SER A 119 -11.20 -14.63 0.85
CA SER A 119 -9.77 -14.67 0.54
C SER A 119 -9.03 -15.62 1.47
N GLU A 120 -7.98 -16.24 0.95
CA GLU A 120 -7.05 -17.07 1.70
C GLU A 120 -5.69 -16.38 1.76
N VAL A 121 -5.02 -16.46 2.90
CA VAL A 121 -3.71 -15.85 3.12
C VAL A 121 -2.66 -16.94 3.30
N TYR A 122 -1.66 -16.94 2.44
CA TYR A 122 -0.53 -17.85 2.49
C TYR A 122 0.74 -17.08 2.86
N LYS A 123 1.59 -17.69 3.68
CA LYS A 123 2.88 -17.12 4.07
C LYS A 123 4.01 -17.83 3.35
N LEU A 124 4.92 -17.05 2.78
CA LEU A 124 6.15 -17.55 2.17
C LEU A 124 7.31 -17.17 3.09
N GLU A 125 7.78 -18.12 3.88
CA GLU A 125 8.83 -17.92 4.88
C GLU A 125 10.19 -18.41 4.42
N GLU A 126 10.23 -19.28 3.39
CA GLU A 126 11.46 -19.76 2.80
C GLU A 126 12.08 -18.69 1.89
N ASN A 127 13.33 -18.31 2.18
CA ASN A 127 14.05 -17.26 1.48
C ASN A 127 15.20 -17.85 0.66
N TYR A 128 15.16 -17.59 -0.66
CA TYR A 128 16.16 -18.04 -1.63
C TYR A 128 17.24 -16.99 -1.96
N ARG A 129 17.09 -15.76 -1.42
CA ARG A 129 17.96 -14.62 -1.72
C ARG A 129 19.09 -14.48 -0.72
N SER A 130 18.77 -14.55 0.57
CA SER A 130 19.67 -14.24 1.68
C SER A 130 20.21 -15.48 2.35
N THR A 131 21.36 -15.37 3.06
CA THR A 131 21.86 -16.41 3.94
C THR A 131 21.17 -16.35 5.31
N GLN A 132 21.26 -17.43 6.10
CA GLN A 132 20.58 -17.49 7.39
C GLN A 132 21.06 -16.40 8.35
N GLU A 133 22.34 -16.05 8.32
CA GLU A 133 22.90 -15.01 9.21
C GLU A 133 22.28 -13.62 8.98
N ILE A 134 21.88 -13.35 7.73
CA ILE A 134 21.16 -12.10 7.39
C ILE A 134 19.70 -12.20 7.87
N LEU A 135 19.07 -13.37 7.68
CA LEU A 135 17.68 -13.58 8.10
C LEU A 135 17.54 -13.62 9.62
N ASP A 136 18.55 -14.11 10.34
CA ASP A 136 18.57 -14.08 11.82
C ASP A 136 18.50 -12.62 12.33
N LEU A 137 19.22 -11.70 11.68
CA LEU A 137 19.12 -10.28 12.00
C LEU A 137 17.73 -9.72 11.64
N SER A 138 17.17 -10.11 10.51
CA SER A 138 15.84 -9.70 10.10
C SER A 138 14.76 -10.22 11.04
N ASN A 139 14.82 -11.50 11.42
CA ASN A 139 13.90 -12.11 12.38
C ASN A 139 13.99 -11.42 13.74
N TRP A 140 15.20 -11.13 14.22
CA TRP A 140 15.39 -10.38 15.46
C TRP A 140 14.72 -8.99 15.40
N LEU A 141 14.82 -8.27 14.26
CA LEU A 141 14.13 -6.99 14.08
C LEU A 141 12.61 -7.14 14.10
N LEU A 142 12.08 -8.21 13.51
CA LEU A 142 10.65 -8.51 13.54
C LEU A 142 10.18 -8.82 14.96
N ASP A 143 10.95 -9.59 15.73
CA ASP A 143 10.63 -10.00 17.10
C ASP A 143 10.60 -8.82 18.10
N ILE A 144 11.48 -7.83 17.92
CA ILE A 144 11.49 -6.63 18.78
C ILE A 144 10.52 -5.54 18.35
N SER A 145 9.87 -5.73 17.18
CA SER A 145 8.86 -4.80 16.68
C SER A 145 7.63 -4.79 17.57
N PRO A 146 6.98 -3.63 17.81
CA PRO A 146 5.69 -3.58 18.48
C PRO A 146 4.55 -4.18 17.64
N ILE A 147 4.82 -4.52 16.39
CA ILE A 147 3.87 -5.13 15.46
C ILE A 147 4.17 -6.62 15.38
N ASP A 148 3.18 -7.44 15.63
CA ASP A 148 3.29 -8.89 15.42
C ASP A 148 3.13 -9.22 13.93
N TYR A 149 4.26 -9.49 13.27
CA TYR A 149 4.29 -9.93 11.88
C TYR A 149 3.94 -11.40 11.72
N ASN A 150 3.98 -12.18 12.80
CA ASN A 150 3.66 -13.62 12.82
C ASN A 150 4.29 -14.39 11.65
N LYS A 151 5.58 -14.15 11.39
CA LYS A 151 6.39 -14.82 10.36
C LYS A 151 7.81 -15.02 10.84
N HIS A 152 8.45 -16.10 10.37
CA HIS A 152 9.83 -16.41 10.67
C HIS A 152 10.55 -16.87 9.40
N LEU A 153 11.54 -16.09 8.97
CA LEU A 153 12.24 -16.33 7.72
C LEU A 153 13.37 -17.35 7.90
N TYR A 154 13.46 -18.32 7.01
CA TYR A 154 14.56 -19.27 6.96
C TYR A 154 15.16 -19.35 5.56
N ALA A 155 16.50 -19.54 5.51
CA ALA A 155 17.24 -19.54 4.24
C ALA A 155 17.26 -20.92 3.59
N ASN A 156 17.09 -20.94 2.28
CA ASN A 156 17.43 -22.10 1.45
C ASN A 156 18.92 -22.08 1.03
N ARG A 157 19.57 -20.91 1.11
CA ARG A 157 21.01 -20.76 0.79
C ARG A 157 21.88 -21.25 1.95
N GLY A 158 23.09 -21.72 1.62
CA GLY A 158 24.08 -22.12 2.60
C GLY A 158 24.53 -20.98 3.52
N LYS A 159 25.48 -21.27 4.40
CA LYS A 159 26.03 -20.33 5.38
C LYS A 159 26.71 -19.15 4.69
N GLY A 160 26.59 -17.96 5.28
CA GLY A 160 27.20 -16.71 4.87
C GLY A 160 28.00 -16.04 5.97
N GLN A 161 28.36 -14.79 5.75
CA GLN A 161 29.01 -13.97 6.75
C GLN A 161 27.97 -13.31 7.66
N LYS A 162 28.27 -13.19 8.95
CA LYS A 162 27.43 -12.46 9.90
C LYS A 162 27.42 -10.97 9.53
N PRO A 163 26.29 -10.28 9.63
CA PRO A 163 26.22 -8.83 9.53
C PRO A 163 27.16 -8.15 10.53
N ILE A 164 27.81 -7.08 10.11
CA ILE A 164 28.72 -6.29 10.93
C ILE A 164 28.10 -4.89 11.11
N MET A 165 28.00 -4.45 12.36
CA MET A 165 27.61 -3.09 12.69
C MET A 165 28.89 -2.26 12.88
N GLN A 166 29.03 -1.19 12.13
CA GLN A 166 30.12 -0.25 12.26
C GLN A 166 29.58 1.12 12.71
N PHE A 167 30.10 1.64 13.80
CA PHE A 167 29.83 3.01 14.25
C PHE A 167 30.84 3.94 13.56
N VAL A 168 30.37 5.00 12.92
CA VAL A 168 31.17 6.04 12.27
C VAL A 168 31.06 7.32 13.06
#